data_2ec80f3084c58470c01cbcecc6410bbb
#
_entry.id   2ec80f3084c58470c01cbcecc6410bbb
#
_cell.length_a   1.000
_cell.length_b   1.000
_cell.length_c   1.000
_cell.angle_alpha   90.00
_cell.angle_beta   90.00
_cell.angle_gamma   90.00
#
_symmetry.space_group_name_H-M   'P 1'
#
loop_
_entity.id
_entity.type
_entity.pdbx_description
1 polymer ?
#
loop_
_entity_poly.entity_id
_entity_poly.type
_entity_poly.pdbx_seq_one_letter_code
_entity_poly.pdbx_strand_id
1 'polypeptide(L)'
;VASGGEIARIMLSLKAMISGAVKLPTIIFDEIDTGVSGKIAERMAEIMQEMGDKDRQVISITHLPQIAALGTVHYKVSKQESTQGTISKMQRLNEEERVNEIAQMLSGSDVSEAAIANARQLLKHS
;
A
#
# COMPACT_ATOMS: atom_id res chain seq x y z
N VAL A 1 -8.93 -25.44 -1.99
CA VAL A 1 -9.29 -24.06 -2.34
C VAL A 1 -8.17 -23.13 -1.93
N ALA A 2 -7.72 -22.30 -2.85
CA ALA A 2 -6.66 -21.33 -2.56
C ALA A 2 -7.17 -20.27 -1.59
N SER A 3 -6.33 -19.89 -0.63
CA SER A 3 -6.62 -18.78 0.27
C SER A 3 -6.57 -17.45 -0.49
N GLY A 4 -7.17 -16.39 0.10
CA GLY A 4 -7.11 -15.05 -0.49
C GLY A 4 -5.68 -14.57 -0.73
N GLY A 5 -4.75 -14.89 0.20
CA GLY A 5 -3.34 -14.53 0.06
C GLY A 5 -2.65 -15.27 -1.08
N GLU A 6 -2.97 -16.53 -1.31
CA GLU A 6 -2.43 -17.31 -2.43
C GLU A 6 -2.92 -16.76 -3.77
N ILE A 7 -4.21 -16.44 -3.86
CA ILE A 7 -4.79 -15.84 -5.07
C ILE A 7 -4.12 -14.49 -5.35
N ALA A 8 -3.94 -13.65 -4.32
CA ALA A 8 -3.29 -12.35 -4.47
C ALA A 8 -1.87 -12.50 -5.00
N ARG A 9 -1.09 -13.47 -4.49
CA ARG A 9 0.27 -13.73 -4.98
C ARG A 9 0.29 -14.20 -6.42
N ILE A 10 -0.62 -15.09 -6.79
CA ILE A 10 -0.73 -15.58 -8.17
C ILE A 10 -1.06 -14.41 -9.10
N MET A 11 -2.01 -13.57 -8.71
CA MET A 11 -2.40 -12.40 -9.49
C MET A 11 -1.23 -11.42 -9.65
N LEU A 12 -0.48 -11.17 -8.58
CA LEU A 12 0.67 -10.29 -8.63
C LEU A 12 1.77 -10.85 -9.54
N SER A 13 2.04 -12.14 -9.45
CA SER A 13 3.02 -12.82 -10.31
C SER A 13 2.62 -12.74 -11.78
N LEU A 14 1.35 -12.97 -12.09
CA LEU A 14 0.83 -12.86 -13.45
C LEU A 14 0.98 -11.43 -13.99
N LYS A 15 0.64 -10.44 -13.20
CA LYS A 15 0.79 -9.04 -13.60
C LYS A 15 2.25 -8.67 -13.82
N ALA A 16 3.15 -9.17 -12.97
CA ALA A 16 4.58 -8.96 -13.14
C ALA A 16 5.10 -9.58 -14.45
N MET A 17 4.65 -10.78 -14.79
CA MET A 17 5.00 -11.43 -16.04
C MET A 17 4.49 -10.66 -17.26
N ILE A 18 3.23 -10.26 -17.22
CA ILE A 18 2.60 -9.49 -18.30
C ILE A 18 3.31 -8.16 -18.48
N SER A 19 3.62 -7.46 -17.38
CA SER A 19 4.30 -6.17 -17.45
C SER A 19 5.73 -6.27 -17.96
N GLY A 20 6.38 -7.42 -17.83
CA GLY A 20 7.67 -7.69 -18.43
C GLY A 20 7.61 -7.92 -19.92
N ALA A 21 6.52 -8.55 -20.41
CA ALA A 21 6.30 -8.82 -21.81
C ALA A 21 5.71 -7.63 -22.57
N VAL A 22 4.83 -6.85 -21.90
CA VAL A 22 4.16 -5.69 -22.46
C VAL A 22 4.57 -4.47 -21.65
N LYS A 23 5.05 -3.43 -22.31
CA LYS A 23 5.42 -2.19 -21.62
C LYS A 23 4.17 -1.41 -21.23
N LEU A 24 3.64 -1.70 -20.05
CA LEU A 24 2.53 -0.95 -19.47
C LEU A 24 3.10 0.25 -18.71
N PRO A 25 2.70 1.48 -19.05
CA PRO A 25 3.22 2.68 -18.36
C PRO A 25 2.68 2.82 -16.95
N THR A 26 1.48 2.30 -16.68
CA THR A 26 0.85 2.38 -15.36
C THR A 26 0.19 1.06 -15.02
N ILE A 27 0.39 0.60 -13.78
CA ILE A 27 -0.27 -0.58 -13.24
C ILE A 27 -0.95 -0.19 -11.95
N ILE A 28 -2.21 -0.56 -11.81
CA ILE A 28 -2.99 -0.30 -10.60
C ILE A 28 -3.30 -1.63 -9.90
N PHE A 29 -2.88 -1.73 -8.65
CA PHE A 29 -3.22 -2.85 -7.78
C PHE A 29 -4.30 -2.39 -6.81
N ASP A 30 -5.52 -2.87 -7.00
CA ASP A 30 -6.68 -2.46 -6.22
C ASP A 30 -7.00 -3.52 -5.16
N GLU A 31 -6.53 -3.27 -3.94
CA GLU A 31 -6.79 -4.12 -2.76
C GLU A 31 -6.45 -5.60 -2.97
N ILE A 32 -5.33 -5.88 -3.63
CA ILE A 32 -4.89 -7.26 -3.86
C ILE A 32 -4.29 -7.91 -2.61
N ASP A 33 -4.15 -7.14 -1.54
CA ASP A 33 -3.53 -7.54 -0.27
C ASP A 33 -4.54 -8.08 0.74
N THR A 34 -5.80 -8.26 0.37
CA THR A 34 -6.84 -8.81 1.24
C THR A 34 -6.46 -10.21 1.69
N GLY A 35 -6.43 -10.43 3.02
CA GLY A 35 -6.07 -11.71 3.60
C GLY A 35 -4.57 -12.00 3.61
N VAL A 36 -3.74 -11.03 3.25
CA VAL A 36 -2.28 -11.15 3.24
C VAL A 36 -1.70 -10.46 4.48
N SER A 37 -0.67 -11.05 5.07
CA SER A 37 0.00 -10.48 6.24
C SER A 37 1.46 -10.96 6.32
N GLY A 38 2.22 -10.33 7.20
CA GLY A 38 3.58 -10.75 7.53
C GLY A 38 4.52 -10.75 6.34
N LYS A 39 5.29 -11.82 6.21
CA LYS A 39 6.31 -11.96 5.17
C LYS A 39 5.75 -11.92 3.75
N ILE A 40 4.52 -12.39 3.57
CA ILE A 40 3.86 -12.38 2.26
C ILE A 40 3.60 -10.94 1.84
N ALA A 41 3.12 -10.09 2.77
CA ALA A 41 2.91 -8.68 2.49
C ALA A 41 4.23 -7.97 2.15
N GLU A 42 5.30 -8.27 2.88
CA GLU A 42 6.62 -7.71 2.58
C GLU A 42 7.09 -8.10 1.18
N ARG A 43 6.94 -9.38 0.82
CA ARG A 43 7.35 -9.87 -0.49
C ARG A 43 6.55 -9.22 -1.62
N MET A 44 5.24 -9.06 -1.43
CA MET A 44 4.40 -8.36 -2.39
C MET A 44 4.85 -6.91 -2.57
N ALA A 45 5.16 -6.25 -1.46
CA ALA A 45 5.63 -4.87 -1.48
C ALA A 45 6.95 -4.73 -2.25
N GLU A 46 7.89 -5.65 -2.05
CA GLU A 46 9.16 -5.68 -2.79
C GLU A 46 8.94 -5.84 -4.29
N ILE A 47 8.06 -6.74 -4.70
CA ILE A 47 7.74 -6.97 -6.11
C ILE A 47 7.12 -5.70 -6.72
N MET A 48 6.21 -5.06 -6.01
CA MET A 48 5.60 -3.82 -6.47
C MET A 48 6.65 -2.71 -6.63
N GLN A 49 7.59 -2.63 -5.70
CA GLN A 49 8.66 -1.63 -5.77
C GLN A 49 9.57 -1.88 -6.97
N GLU A 50 9.96 -3.13 -7.22
CA GLU A 50 10.75 -3.50 -8.38
C GLU A 50 10.06 -3.12 -9.69
N MET A 51 8.75 -3.30 -9.75
CA MET A 51 7.97 -2.92 -10.93
C MET A 51 7.99 -1.42 -11.17
N GLY A 52 7.97 -0.62 -10.11
CA GLY A 52 8.01 0.84 -10.20
C GLY A 52 9.36 1.39 -10.64
N ASP A 53 10.45 0.65 -10.39
CA ASP A 53 11.80 1.10 -10.70
C ASP A 53 12.17 1.02 -12.20
N LYS A 54 11.26 0.57 -13.06
CA LYS A 54 11.50 0.35 -14.49
C LYS A 54 10.75 1.35 -15.39
N ASP A 55 10.82 2.63 -15.08
CA ASP A 55 10.12 3.68 -15.81
C ASP A 55 8.61 3.45 -15.92
N ARG A 56 8.04 2.95 -14.84
CA ARG A 56 6.65 2.58 -14.77
C ARG A 56 6.02 3.18 -13.52
N GLN A 57 4.79 3.66 -13.63
CA GLN A 57 4.01 4.10 -12.49
C GLN A 57 3.25 2.92 -11.89
N VAL A 58 3.46 2.68 -10.59
CA VAL A 58 2.68 1.67 -9.86
C VAL A 58 1.82 2.41 -8.84
N ILE A 59 0.51 2.15 -8.90
CA ILE A 59 -0.45 2.70 -7.94
C ILE A 59 -1.02 1.53 -7.15
N SER A 60 -0.88 1.58 -5.83
CA SER A 60 -1.43 0.55 -4.95
C SER A 60 -2.50 1.13 -4.05
N ILE A 61 -3.68 0.54 -4.07
CA ILE A 61 -4.75 0.84 -3.13
C ILE A 61 -4.69 -0.24 -2.07
N THR A 62 -4.34 0.14 -0.85
CA THR A 62 -4.01 -0.82 0.20
C THR A 62 -4.44 -0.32 1.58
N HIS A 63 -4.68 -1.26 2.48
CA HIS A 63 -4.86 -1.01 3.90
C HIS A 63 -3.73 -1.61 4.74
N LEU A 64 -2.69 -2.14 4.09
CA LEU A 64 -1.53 -2.71 4.79
C LEU A 64 -0.41 -1.69 4.92
N PRO A 65 0.07 -1.44 6.14
CA PRO A 65 1.16 -0.50 6.37
C PRO A 65 2.45 -0.88 5.64
N GLN A 66 2.75 -2.16 5.50
CA GLN A 66 3.94 -2.65 4.80
C GLN A 66 3.96 -2.20 3.33
N ILE A 67 2.82 -2.22 2.67
CA ILE A 67 2.71 -1.79 1.28
C ILE A 67 2.66 -0.28 1.18
N ALA A 68 1.89 0.37 2.05
CA ALA A 68 1.79 1.84 2.07
C ALA A 68 3.14 2.51 2.32
N ALA A 69 3.98 1.91 3.16
CA ALA A 69 5.28 2.47 3.50
C ALA A 69 6.29 2.43 2.35
N LEU A 70 6.12 1.54 1.37
CA LEU A 70 7.06 1.41 0.26
C LEU A 70 6.83 2.39 -0.87
N GLY A 71 5.66 3.01 -0.94
CA GLY A 71 5.39 4.01 -1.96
C GLY A 71 6.26 5.25 -1.78
N THR A 72 6.68 5.85 -2.89
CA THR A 72 7.42 7.13 -2.84
C THR A 72 6.50 8.30 -2.54
N VAL A 73 5.23 8.16 -2.92
CA VAL A 73 4.19 9.16 -2.65
C VAL A 73 3.00 8.46 -2.01
N HIS A 74 2.43 9.10 -1.01
CA HIS A 74 1.33 8.52 -0.24
C HIS A 74 0.13 9.47 -0.25
N TYR A 75 -1.00 8.96 -0.72
CA TYR A 75 -2.28 9.67 -0.66
C TYR A 75 -3.19 8.96 0.33
N LYS A 76 -3.83 9.73 1.17
CA LYS A 76 -4.85 9.21 2.09
C LYS A 76 -6.23 9.54 1.55
N VAL A 77 -7.07 8.52 1.45
CA VAL A 77 -8.47 8.68 1.07
C VAL A 77 -9.32 8.57 2.32
N SER A 78 -10.17 9.54 2.56
CA SER A 78 -11.09 9.55 3.71
C SER A 78 -12.49 9.91 3.25
N LYS A 79 -13.49 9.42 3.98
CA LYS A 79 -14.89 9.73 3.75
C LYS A 79 -15.40 10.61 4.88
N GLN A 80 -16.09 11.70 4.51
CA GLN A 80 -16.79 12.55 5.44
C GLN A 80 -18.29 12.46 5.17
N GLU A 81 -19.05 12.12 6.19
CA GLU A 81 -20.50 12.15 6.09
C GLU A 81 -21.00 13.56 6.42
N SER A 82 -21.86 14.08 5.58
CA SER A 82 -22.52 15.36 5.79
C SER A 82 -24.02 15.19 5.62
N THR A 83 -24.77 16.22 5.99
CA THR A 83 -26.25 16.25 5.80
C THR A 83 -26.64 16.16 4.33
N GLN A 84 -25.72 16.42 3.41
CA GLN A 84 -25.96 16.39 1.97
C GLN A 84 -25.37 15.15 1.28
N GLY A 85 -24.89 14.18 2.06
CA GLY A 85 -24.33 12.95 1.52
C GLY A 85 -22.88 12.72 1.97
N THR A 86 -22.24 11.71 1.37
CA THR A 86 -20.86 11.34 1.69
C THR A 86 -19.90 12.01 0.72
N ILE A 87 -18.90 12.69 1.26
CA ILE A 87 -17.83 13.31 0.47
C ILE A 87 -16.54 12.53 0.68
N SER A 88 -15.91 12.13 -0.41
CA SER A 88 -14.59 11.50 -0.37
C SER A 88 -13.52 12.57 -0.58
N LYS A 89 -12.49 12.54 0.27
CA LYS A 89 -11.34 13.41 0.13
C LYS A 89 -10.09 12.59 -0.15
N MET A 90 -9.24 13.09 -1.04
CA MET A 90 -7.92 12.53 -1.29
C MET A 90 -6.89 13.59 -0.96
N GLN A 91 -5.94 13.25 -0.09
CA GLN A 91 -4.92 14.17 0.37
C GLN A 91 -3.55 13.55 0.21
N ARG A 92 -2.63 14.30 -0.40
CA ARG A 92 -1.22 13.90 -0.43
C ARG A 92 -0.61 14.19 0.94
N LEU A 93 0.05 13.18 1.50
CA LEU A 93 0.67 13.28 2.82
C LEU A 93 2.12 13.75 2.70
N ASN A 94 2.53 14.67 3.57
CA ASN A 94 3.95 14.98 3.75
C ASN A 94 4.60 13.90 4.62
N GLU A 95 5.92 14.00 4.84
CA GLU A 95 6.64 12.96 5.58
C GLU A 95 6.11 12.76 7.01
N GLU A 96 5.81 13.82 7.71
CA GLU A 96 5.32 13.76 9.07
C GLU A 96 3.90 13.17 9.14
N GLU A 97 3.03 13.63 8.26
CA GLU A 97 1.69 13.08 8.13
C GLU A 97 1.73 11.60 7.75
N ARG A 98 2.69 11.22 6.91
CA ARG A 98 2.87 9.85 6.47
C ARG A 98 3.28 8.93 7.63
N VAL A 99 4.21 9.38 8.48
CA VAL A 99 4.58 8.64 9.70
C VAL A 99 3.36 8.39 10.58
N ASN A 100 2.56 9.42 10.80
CA ASN A 100 1.36 9.31 11.63
C ASN A 100 0.33 8.36 11.02
N GLU A 101 0.13 8.41 9.70
CA GLU A 101 -0.81 7.52 9.04
C GLU A 101 -0.37 6.06 9.10
N ILE A 102 0.90 5.78 8.83
CA ILE A 102 1.44 4.42 8.95
C ILE A 102 1.34 3.93 10.40
N ALA A 103 1.64 4.78 11.37
CA ALA A 103 1.50 4.43 12.79
C ALA A 103 0.05 4.09 13.15
N GLN A 104 -0.90 4.84 12.63
CA GLN A 104 -2.33 4.57 12.84
C GLN A 104 -2.76 3.25 12.20
N MET A 105 -2.26 2.95 11.01
CA MET A 105 -2.51 1.66 10.35
C MET A 105 -1.97 0.49 11.17
N LEU A 106 -0.83 0.68 11.84
CA LEU A 106 -0.21 -0.35 12.69
C LEU A 106 -0.96 -0.56 14.00
N SER A 107 -1.42 0.52 14.62
CA SER A 107 -2.04 0.46 15.97
C SER A 107 -3.56 0.33 15.95
N GLY A 108 -4.18 0.67 14.86
CA GLY A 108 -5.64 0.61 14.70
C GLY A 108 -6.36 1.88 15.11
N SER A 109 -6.24 2.35 16.35
CA SER A 109 -7.01 3.50 16.82
C SER A 109 -6.15 4.57 17.47
N ASP A 110 -5.37 4.23 18.50
CA ASP A 110 -4.55 5.20 19.22
C ASP A 110 -3.09 5.06 18.82
N VAL A 111 -2.50 6.19 18.39
CA VAL A 111 -1.10 6.21 17.96
C VAL A 111 -0.21 6.25 19.20
N SER A 112 0.48 5.15 19.48
CA SER A 112 1.45 5.04 20.56
C SER A 112 2.84 5.45 20.08
N GLU A 113 3.75 5.70 21.02
CA GLU A 113 5.15 5.96 20.68
C GLU A 113 5.80 4.75 19.97
N ALA A 114 5.43 3.54 20.38
CA ALA A 114 5.90 2.32 19.75
C ALA A 114 5.43 2.22 18.30
N ALA A 115 4.18 2.58 18.02
CA ALA A 115 3.63 2.59 16.66
C ALA A 115 4.36 3.60 15.78
N ILE A 116 4.67 4.78 16.31
CA ILE A 116 5.45 5.79 15.58
C ILE A 116 6.86 5.29 15.27
N ALA A 117 7.52 4.66 16.23
CA ALA A 117 8.86 4.10 16.02
C ALA A 117 8.82 3.01 14.93
N ASN A 118 7.83 2.14 14.97
CA ASN A 118 7.65 1.10 13.95
C ASN A 118 7.35 1.70 12.57
N ALA A 119 6.54 2.74 12.51
CA ALA A 119 6.23 3.44 11.26
C ALA A 119 7.49 4.05 10.65
N ARG A 120 8.31 4.71 11.46
CA ARG A 120 9.58 5.27 11.00
C ARG A 120 10.51 4.20 10.46
N GLN A 121 10.53 3.04 11.11
CA GLN A 121 11.35 1.92 10.68
C GLN A 121 10.90 1.35 9.34
N LEU A 122 9.60 1.18 9.13
CA LEU A 122 9.06 0.74 7.85
C LEU A 122 9.39 1.73 6.73
N LEU A 123 9.28 3.02 7.00
CA LEU A 123 9.58 4.06 6.01
C LEU A 123 11.07 4.16 5.69
N LYS A 124 11.95 3.82 6.62
CA LYS A 124 13.39 3.81 6.40
C LYS A 124 13.84 2.72 5.42
N HIS A 125 13.13 1.61 5.39
CA HIS A 125 13.48 0.47 4.54
C HIS A 125 12.82 0.53 3.17
N SER A 126 12.10 1.62 2.89
CA SER A 126 11.44 1.82 1.60
C SER A 126 12.28 2.60 0.60
#